data_d78e45a604e174a02b3bc50d71fbe9a6
#
_entry.id   d78e45a604e174a02b3bc50d71fbe9a6
#
_cell.length_a   1.000
_cell.length_b   1.000
_cell.length_c   1.000
_cell.angle_alpha   90.00
_cell.angle_beta   90.00
_cell.angle_gamma   90.00
#
_symmetry.space_group_name_H-M   'P 1'
#
loop_
_entity.id
_entity.type
_entity.pdbx_description
1 polymer ?
#
loop_
_entity_poly.entity_id
_entity_poly.type
_entity_poly.pdbx_seq_one_letter_code
_entity_poly.pdbx_strand_id
1 'polypeptide(L)'
;MLPALLLILGLCIGSSNVGAAPVSRDDPESADPGRAVISTATGKAVVVTANPLASQAAMAALNAGGSAVDALVSAQAVLAVVEPQSSGLAGGGFLLHWDAGERTLEVLDGREIAPLSSRPDDLLSPTGQPLPWREATSRLESVGVPGTVALLWDAHQQHGRLPWANALQAAIRLARDGFRPSPRLRRSITIAQRIGVSHSAAFQALYLPGGHPPPADKLFRNPALASTLERLAREGGASFYRGALAQQILDGINALRAEQPGFRRWRPADLEDYTVVRRPPLCHRLLSYRLCTVPPPSSGGLAVLQTLTLLNQSRAFSGPTDPNTWRQLARAQAWADADRLYWVHDPVDGAIPTGPLLDPAYIKARAAAMQASPATLPTPGLPTGLATYPYALPDQSREQGTTHLTIVDVQGNIAAYTSSVETVFGSRHLVAGMVLNNQLTDFAFRPSINGQPVANRRRPGRRPVSSMAPLIVFERGQPMLSVGSPGGRSIPHILSRVLLASLVWREPPEKAVGLPHLSRRSNGLVVEEEPPLPWPVAINQLTSGDQPLLRQRLGSGTALLQRINGRWHGAADPRREGTALATD
;
A
#
# COMPACT_ATOMS: atom_id res chain seq x y z
N MET A 1 82.12 2.99 2.13
CA MET A 1 81.35 1.78 1.84
C MET A 1 80.21 1.67 2.85
N LEU A 2 79.06 2.21 2.50
CA LEU A 2 77.81 2.06 3.28
C LEU A 2 76.87 1.11 2.54
N PRO A 3 76.18 0.12 3.19
CA PRO A 3 75.16 -0.63 2.55
C PRO A 3 73.78 0.05 2.69
N ALA A 4 73.07 0.05 1.60
CA ALA A 4 71.71 0.56 1.48
C ALA A 4 70.71 -0.34 2.23
N LEU A 5 69.84 0.25 3.07
CA LEU A 5 68.73 -0.40 3.76
C LEU A 5 67.49 -0.29 2.86
N LEU A 6 66.99 -1.41 2.32
CA LEU A 6 65.72 -1.47 1.62
C LEU A 6 64.60 -1.54 2.68
N LEU A 7 63.75 -0.50 2.71
CA LEU A 7 62.48 -0.50 3.46
C LEU A 7 61.42 -1.12 2.57
N ILE A 8 60.95 -2.31 2.94
CA ILE A 8 59.73 -2.94 2.33
C ILE A 8 58.53 -2.36 3.06
N LEU A 9 57.80 -1.46 2.40
CA LEU A 9 56.46 -1.05 2.84
C LEU A 9 55.45 -2.15 2.52
N GLY A 10 55.05 -2.90 3.54
CA GLY A 10 53.95 -3.82 3.43
C GLY A 10 52.61 -3.05 3.36
N LEU A 11 51.99 -3.01 2.19
CA LEU A 11 50.59 -2.59 2.04
C LEU A 11 49.70 -3.65 2.70
N CYS A 12 49.21 -3.38 3.92
CA CYS A 12 48.06 -4.06 4.47
C CYS A 12 46.82 -3.62 3.71
N ILE A 13 46.38 -4.39 2.72
CA ILE A 13 45.05 -4.26 2.14
C ILE A 13 44.05 -4.74 3.20
N GLY A 14 43.58 -3.82 3.99
CA GLY A 14 42.45 -4.03 4.88
C GLY A 14 41.21 -4.33 4.02
N SER A 15 40.78 -5.57 3.96
CA SER A 15 39.47 -5.96 3.48
C SER A 15 38.43 -5.32 4.40
N SER A 16 37.94 -4.12 4.01
CA SER A 16 36.77 -3.53 4.59
C SER A 16 35.56 -4.44 4.26
N ASN A 17 35.22 -5.29 5.21
CA ASN A 17 33.90 -5.88 5.26
C ASN A 17 32.88 -4.73 5.28
N VAL A 18 32.33 -4.40 4.11
CA VAL A 18 31.14 -3.58 4.02
C VAL A 18 30.01 -4.45 4.59
N GLY A 19 29.89 -4.44 5.91
CA GLY A 19 28.78 -5.01 6.61
C GLY A 19 27.50 -4.41 6.01
N ALA A 20 26.61 -5.27 5.51
CA ALA A 20 25.29 -4.85 5.08
C ALA A 20 24.68 -4.00 6.20
N ALA A 21 24.27 -2.77 5.88
CA ALA A 21 23.60 -1.92 6.85
C ALA A 21 22.46 -2.72 7.48
N PRO A 22 22.35 -2.79 8.82
CA PRO A 22 21.31 -3.55 9.47
C PRO A 22 19.98 -3.03 8.97
N VAL A 23 19.12 -3.95 8.53
CA VAL A 23 17.74 -3.65 8.15
C VAL A 23 17.09 -2.96 9.32
N SER A 24 16.53 -1.80 9.06
CA SER A 24 15.80 -1.06 10.08
C SER A 24 14.70 -1.95 10.65
N ARG A 25 14.84 -2.36 11.92
CA ARG A 25 13.78 -3.03 12.68
C ARG A 25 12.56 -2.11 12.87
N ASP A 26 12.65 -0.91 12.36
CA ASP A 26 11.67 0.18 12.45
C ASP A 26 10.80 0.30 11.20
N ASP A 27 10.84 -0.68 10.28
CA ASP A 27 9.92 -0.74 9.15
C ASP A 27 8.53 -1.18 9.64
N PRO A 28 7.48 -0.32 9.55
CA PRO A 28 6.12 -0.65 9.96
C PRO A 28 5.52 -1.80 9.16
N GLU A 29 6.06 -2.05 7.98
CA GLU A 29 5.65 -3.15 7.12
C GLU A 29 6.33 -4.48 7.50
N SER A 30 7.34 -4.47 8.37
CA SER A 30 8.04 -5.70 8.75
C SER A 30 7.10 -6.68 9.46
N ALA A 31 7.28 -7.97 9.17
CA ALA A 31 6.50 -9.06 9.75
C ALA A 31 6.52 -9.05 11.29
N ASP A 32 5.40 -9.38 11.90
CA ASP A 32 5.32 -9.57 13.34
C ASP A 32 6.02 -10.89 13.73
N PRO A 33 6.95 -10.88 14.68
CA PRO A 33 7.64 -12.08 15.10
C PRO A 33 6.66 -13.07 15.75
N GLY A 34 6.76 -14.34 15.41
CA GLY A 34 6.12 -15.44 16.13
C GLY A 34 4.70 -15.83 15.66
N ARG A 35 4.16 -15.27 14.60
CA ARG A 35 2.86 -15.69 14.06
C ARG A 35 3.03 -16.67 12.90
N ALA A 36 2.78 -17.97 13.18
CA ALA A 36 2.95 -19.05 12.19
C ALA A 36 1.64 -19.52 11.56
N VAL A 37 0.47 -19.09 12.07
CA VAL A 37 -0.82 -19.65 11.65
C VAL A 37 -1.48 -18.76 10.61
N ILE A 38 -1.67 -19.30 9.40
CA ILE A 38 -2.43 -18.68 8.33
C ILE A 38 -3.91 -18.85 8.64
N SER A 39 -4.64 -17.76 8.78
CA SER A 39 -6.09 -17.79 8.98
C SER A 39 -6.78 -18.07 7.65
N THR A 40 -7.63 -19.10 7.61
CA THR A 40 -8.41 -19.49 6.43
C THR A 40 -9.89 -19.62 6.76
N ALA A 41 -10.76 -19.40 5.77
CA ALA A 41 -12.19 -19.62 5.89
C ALA A 41 -12.79 -19.98 4.53
N THR A 42 -13.87 -20.76 4.53
CA THR A 42 -14.53 -21.21 3.30
C THR A 42 -16.04 -21.04 3.42
N GLY A 43 -16.67 -20.36 2.45
CA GLY A 43 -18.11 -20.14 2.47
C GLY A 43 -18.64 -19.57 1.15
N LYS A 44 -19.93 -19.20 1.15
CA LYS A 44 -20.54 -18.42 0.06
C LYS A 44 -20.16 -16.95 0.18
N ALA A 45 -20.17 -16.42 1.41
CA ALA A 45 -19.63 -15.10 1.72
C ALA A 45 -18.37 -15.26 2.56
N VAL A 46 -17.33 -14.48 2.24
CA VAL A 46 -16.02 -14.55 2.90
C VAL A 46 -15.46 -13.14 3.07
N VAL A 47 -14.91 -12.91 4.23
CA VAL A 47 -14.22 -11.66 4.61
C VAL A 47 -12.78 -11.98 4.94
N VAL A 48 -11.84 -11.22 4.40
CA VAL A 48 -10.42 -11.26 4.78
C VAL A 48 -9.95 -9.83 5.04
N THR A 49 -9.55 -9.53 6.28
CA THR A 49 -9.03 -8.21 6.67
C THR A 49 -7.73 -8.33 7.47
N ALA A 50 -7.09 -7.20 7.74
CA ALA A 50 -5.83 -7.13 8.47
C ALA A 50 -5.97 -7.34 10.00
N ASN A 51 -7.20 -7.32 10.54
CA ASN A 51 -7.42 -7.38 12.00
C ASN A 51 -8.69 -8.19 12.34
N PRO A 52 -8.66 -9.07 13.37
CA PRO A 52 -9.82 -9.88 13.75
C PRO A 52 -11.10 -9.10 14.05
N LEU A 53 -10.98 -7.93 14.72
CA LEU A 53 -12.13 -7.10 15.06
C LEU A 53 -12.78 -6.49 13.81
N ALA A 54 -11.97 -6.16 12.80
CA ALA A 54 -12.48 -5.68 11.52
C ALA A 54 -13.19 -6.80 10.73
N SER A 55 -12.62 -8.02 10.72
CA SER A 55 -13.28 -9.18 10.10
C SER A 55 -14.59 -9.52 10.76
N GLN A 56 -14.66 -9.44 12.10
CA GLN A 56 -15.91 -9.65 12.85
C GLN A 56 -16.97 -8.61 12.52
N ALA A 57 -16.59 -7.32 12.43
CA ALA A 57 -17.53 -6.25 12.09
C ALA A 57 -18.05 -6.40 10.66
N ALA A 58 -17.20 -6.73 9.70
CA ALA A 58 -17.59 -7.00 8.32
C ALA A 58 -18.54 -8.21 8.22
N MET A 59 -18.21 -9.32 8.91
CA MET A 59 -19.06 -10.51 8.93
C MET A 59 -20.43 -10.24 9.58
N ALA A 60 -20.46 -9.42 10.65
CA ALA A 60 -21.71 -9.00 11.27
C ALA A 60 -22.59 -8.19 10.30
N ALA A 61 -22.00 -7.33 9.47
CA ALA A 61 -22.74 -6.60 8.44
C ALA A 61 -23.32 -7.54 7.38
N LEU A 62 -22.52 -8.51 6.90
CA LEU A 62 -23.02 -9.54 5.95
C LEU A 62 -24.16 -10.38 6.54
N ASN A 63 -24.01 -10.83 7.80
CA ASN A 63 -25.04 -11.61 8.51
C ASN A 63 -26.33 -10.81 8.76
N ALA A 64 -26.25 -9.49 8.81
CA ALA A 64 -27.40 -8.60 8.88
C ALA A 64 -28.07 -8.34 7.51
N GLY A 65 -27.65 -9.02 6.45
CA GLY A 65 -28.17 -8.86 5.09
C GLY A 65 -27.49 -7.74 4.27
N GLY A 66 -26.38 -7.20 4.78
CA GLY A 66 -25.60 -6.19 4.10
C GLY A 66 -24.87 -6.71 2.86
N SER A 67 -24.49 -5.79 1.98
CA SER A 67 -23.66 -6.04 0.81
C SER A 67 -22.16 -6.13 1.17
N ALA A 68 -21.33 -6.52 0.19
CA ALA A 68 -19.89 -6.45 0.31
C ALA A 68 -19.39 -5.03 0.65
N VAL A 69 -20.12 -3.99 0.21
CA VAL A 69 -19.78 -2.58 0.51
C VAL A 69 -20.16 -2.19 1.94
N ASP A 70 -21.31 -2.66 2.48
CA ASP A 70 -21.64 -2.46 3.90
C ASP A 70 -20.57 -3.06 4.81
N ALA A 71 -20.15 -4.28 4.47
CA ALA A 71 -19.09 -4.98 5.19
C ALA A 71 -17.73 -4.25 5.07
N LEU A 72 -17.42 -3.70 3.88
CA LEU A 72 -16.24 -2.86 3.66
C LEU A 72 -16.25 -1.63 4.57
N VAL A 73 -17.36 -0.88 4.62
CA VAL A 73 -17.49 0.31 5.46
C VAL A 73 -17.28 -0.04 6.94
N SER A 74 -17.92 -1.13 7.40
CA SER A 74 -17.79 -1.61 8.77
C SER A 74 -16.34 -1.99 9.12
N ALA A 75 -15.68 -2.75 8.22
CA ALA A 75 -14.30 -3.16 8.43
C ALA A 75 -13.34 -1.96 8.45
N GLN A 76 -13.45 -1.05 7.48
CA GLN A 76 -12.55 0.11 7.39
C GLN A 76 -12.74 1.09 8.55
N ALA A 77 -13.98 1.30 9.01
CA ALA A 77 -14.25 2.10 10.19
C ALA A 77 -13.60 1.48 11.45
N VAL A 78 -13.68 0.16 11.61
CA VAL A 78 -13.00 -0.55 12.71
C VAL A 78 -11.49 -0.48 12.56
N LEU A 79 -10.93 -0.68 11.38
CA LEU A 79 -9.47 -0.55 11.12
C LEU A 79 -8.95 0.85 11.48
N ALA A 80 -9.72 1.91 11.22
CA ALA A 80 -9.36 3.27 11.63
C ALA A 80 -9.22 3.43 13.16
N VAL A 81 -9.86 2.56 13.95
CA VAL A 81 -9.76 2.53 15.41
C VAL A 81 -8.65 1.62 15.89
N VAL A 82 -8.55 0.39 15.35
CA VAL A 82 -7.69 -0.68 15.88
C VAL A 82 -6.34 -0.80 15.17
N GLU A 83 -6.22 -0.25 13.95
CA GLU A 83 -4.99 -0.19 13.15
C GLU A 83 -4.68 1.22 12.60
N PRO A 84 -4.74 2.27 13.44
CA PRO A 84 -4.52 3.66 12.98
C PRO A 84 -3.11 3.92 12.46
N GLN A 85 -2.17 3.02 12.71
CA GLN A 85 -0.81 3.06 12.16
C GLN A 85 -0.75 2.76 10.65
N SER A 86 -1.77 2.11 10.09
CA SER A 86 -1.76 1.62 8.70
C SER A 86 -2.75 2.33 7.80
N SER A 87 -3.96 2.65 8.31
CA SER A 87 -5.03 3.31 7.57
C SER A 87 -5.98 4.06 8.50
N GLY A 88 -6.82 4.93 7.96
CA GLY A 88 -7.75 5.70 8.79
C GLY A 88 -8.71 6.58 7.99
N LEU A 89 -9.63 7.24 8.71
CA LEU A 89 -10.63 8.14 8.09
C LEU A 89 -9.97 9.35 7.41
N ALA A 90 -8.83 9.82 7.94
CA ALA A 90 -8.07 10.92 7.35
C ALA A 90 -6.96 10.44 6.41
N GLY A 91 -7.11 9.27 5.80
CA GLY A 91 -6.29 8.71 4.74
C GLY A 91 -6.99 8.70 3.39
N GLY A 92 -6.52 7.82 2.49
CA GLY A 92 -7.14 7.58 1.19
C GLY A 92 -6.95 6.13 0.74
N GLY A 93 -7.45 5.83 -0.46
CA GLY A 93 -7.37 4.47 -0.97
C GLY A 93 -8.02 4.28 -2.33
N PHE A 94 -8.03 3.01 -2.77
CA PHE A 94 -8.68 2.58 -4.00
C PHE A 94 -9.59 1.38 -3.74
N LEU A 95 -10.81 1.46 -4.23
CA LEU A 95 -11.77 0.36 -4.25
C LEU A 95 -11.91 -0.18 -5.67
N LEU A 96 -11.79 -1.49 -5.82
CA LEU A 96 -12.18 -2.24 -6.99
C LEU A 96 -13.43 -3.03 -6.61
N HIS A 97 -14.57 -2.70 -7.19
CA HIS A 97 -15.87 -3.28 -6.88
C HIS A 97 -16.42 -4.04 -8.08
N TRP A 98 -16.80 -5.30 -7.85
CA TRP A 98 -17.52 -6.13 -8.79
C TRP A 98 -18.97 -6.27 -8.35
N ASP A 99 -19.88 -5.84 -9.20
CA ASP A 99 -21.32 -6.11 -9.08
C ASP A 99 -21.66 -7.39 -9.84
N ALA A 100 -22.13 -8.40 -9.11
CA ALA A 100 -22.44 -9.71 -9.69
C ALA A 100 -23.77 -9.71 -10.46
N GLY A 101 -24.72 -8.85 -10.07
CA GLY A 101 -26.02 -8.70 -10.74
C GLY A 101 -25.87 -8.04 -12.09
N GLU A 102 -25.24 -6.88 -12.12
CA GLU A 102 -24.99 -6.10 -13.33
C GLU A 102 -23.77 -6.60 -14.14
N ARG A 103 -22.95 -7.47 -13.55
CA ARG A 103 -21.68 -7.97 -14.11
C ARG A 103 -20.73 -6.84 -14.51
N THR A 104 -20.70 -5.78 -13.71
CA THR A 104 -19.87 -4.60 -13.92
C THR A 104 -18.73 -4.56 -12.93
N LEU A 105 -17.60 -4.04 -13.40
CA LEU A 105 -16.40 -3.80 -12.59
C LEU A 105 -16.08 -2.31 -12.61
N GLU A 106 -16.01 -1.69 -11.45
CA GLU A 106 -15.70 -0.28 -11.32
C GLU A 106 -14.52 -0.03 -10.38
N VAL A 107 -13.88 1.11 -10.54
CA VAL A 107 -12.82 1.62 -9.67
C VAL A 107 -13.24 2.95 -9.08
N LEU A 108 -13.22 3.05 -7.75
CA LEU A 108 -13.33 4.31 -7.04
C LEU A 108 -11.94 4.73 -6.54
N ASP A 109 -11.50 5.90 -6.99
CA ASP A 109 -10.24 6.53 -6.59
C ASP A 109 -10.54 7.59 -5.53
N GLY A 110 -10.30 7.21 -4.27
CA GLY A 110 -10.32 8.07 -3.09
C GLY A 110 -8.91 8.41 -2.62
N ARG A 111 -7.94 8.53 -3.54
CA ARG A 111 -6.57 8.97 -3.23
C ARG A 111 -6.58 10.40 -2.72
N GLU A 112 -5.71 10.72 -1.80
CA GLU A 112 -5.52 12.06 -1.29
C GLU A 112 -5.09 13.03 -2.39
N ILE A 113 -5.49 14.30 -2.26
CA ILE A 113 -5.03 15.37 -3.15
C ILE A 113 -4.18 16.39 -2.39
N ALA A 114 -3.27 17.03 -3.10
CA ALA A 114 -2.54 18.18 -2.55
C ALA A 114 -3.49 19.36 -2.33
N PRO A 115 -3.50 20.01 -1.14
CA PRO A 115 -4.29 21.20 -0.88
C PRO A 115 -4.02 22.32 -1.89
N LEU A 116 -4.97 23.23 -2.07
CA LEU A 116 -4.83 24.36 -3.00
C LEU A 116 -3.67 25.30 -2.63
N SER A 117 -3.27 25.31 -1.37
CA SER A 117 -2.11 26.06 -0.87
C SER A 117 -0.76 25.37 -1.12
N SER A 118 -0.76 24.13 -1.63
CA SER A 118 0.45 23.33 -1.84
C SER A 118 1.35 23.93 -2.91
N ARG A 119 2.68 23.78 -2.73
CA ARG A 119 3.69 24.24 -3.68
C ARG A 119 4.58 23.09 -4.12
N PRO A 120 5.18 23.16 -5.32
CA PRO A 120 6.09 22.13 -5.81
C PRO A 120 7.33 21.90 -4.94
N ASP A 121 7.76 22.93 -4.20
CA ASP A 121 8.97 22.99 -3.37
C ASP A 121 8.73 22.74 -1.86
N ASP A 122 7.52 22.37 -1.46
CA ASP A 122 7.14 22.20 -0.06
C ASP A 122 7.99 21.18 0.72
N LEU A 123 8.60 20.22 0.04
CA LEU A 123 9.48 19.21 0.63
C LEU A 123 10.95 19.43 0.28
N LEU A 124 11.31 20.67 -0.11
CA LEU A 124 12.68 21.10 -0.26
C LEU A 124 13.14 21.96 0.93
N SER A 125 14.44 21.92 1.21
CA SER A 125 15.10 22.85 2.14
C SER A 125 15.17 24.25 1.51
N PRO A 126 15.50 25.29 2.28
CA PRO A 126 15.75 26.63 1.74
C PRO A 126 16.88 26.69 0.69
N THR A 127 17.76 25.69 0.66
CA THR A 127 18.81 25.55 -0.35
C THR A 127 18.40 24.72 -1.57
N GLY A 128 17.10 24.37 -1.70
CA GLY A 128 16.57 23.61 -2.83
C GLY A 128 16.90 22.11 -2.83
N GLN A 129 17.44 21.57 -1.71
CA GLN A 129 17.68 20.13 -1.56
C GLN A 129 16.46 19.43 -0.97
N PRO A 130 16.18 18.17 -1.37
CA PRO A 130 15.15 17.36 -0.74
C PRO A 130 15.34 17.29 0.78
N LEU A 131 14.27 17.46 1.53
CA LEU A 131 14.29 17.24 2.97
C LEU A 131 14.64 15.78 3.26
N PRO A 132 15.32 15.51 4.39
CA PRO A 132 15.48 14.15 4.87
C PRO A 132 14.08 13.48 5.00
N TRP A 133 13.95 12.23 4.54
CA TRP A 133 12.67 11.51 4.52
C TRP A 133 11.92 11.58 5.87
N ARG A 134 12.62 11.31 6.98
CA ARG A 134 12.02 11.32 8.32
C ARG A 134 11.45 12.70 8.69
N GLU A 135 12.12 13.76 8.30
CA GLU A 135 11.63 15.13 8.49
C GLU A 135 10.39 15.38 7.63
N ALA A 136 10.48 15.08 6.33
CA ALA A 136 9.37 15.27 5.40
C ALA A 136 8.08 14.58 5.85
N THR A 137 8.18 13.37 6.41
CA THR A 137 7.00 12.59 6.85
C THR A 137 6.25 13.18 8.04
N SER A 138 6.84 14.08 8.80
CA SER A 138 6.22 14.75 9.95
C SER A 138 5.81 16.20 9.66
N ARG A 139 6.13 16.70 8.48
CA ARG A 139 5.72 18.04 8.08
C ARG A 139 4.23 18.10 7.77
N LEU A 140 3.56 19.17 8.18
CA LEU A 140 2.15 19.39 7.84
C LEU A 140 1.94 19.55 6.33
N GLU A 141 2.96 20.00 5.60
CA GLU A 141 2.97 20.05 4.13
C GLU A 141 2.92 18.66 3.49
N SER A 142 3.15 17.58 4.25
CA SER A 142 3.00 16.20 3.77
C SER A 142 1.55 15.70 3.83
N VAL A 143 0.67 16.42 4.54
CA VAL A 143 -0.73 16.01 4.72
C VAL A 143 -1.52 16.31 3.45
N GLY A 144 -2.14 15.29 2.88
CA GLY A 144 -3.08 15.40 1.77
C GLY A 144 -4.52 15.52 2.26
N VAL A 145 -5.38 16.13 1.45
CA VAL A 145 -6.83 16.17 1.70
C VAL A 145 -7.35 14.74 1.68
N PRO A 146 -7.99 14.27 2.75
CA PRO A 146 -8.40 12.87 2.89
C PRO A 146 -9.46 12.44 1.88
N GLY A 147 -9.39 11.19 1.43
CA GLY A 147 -10.36 10.62 0.50
C GLY A 147 -11.12 9.41 1.01
N THR A 148 -10.68 8.77 2.10
CA THR A 148 -11.30 7.55 2.62
C THR A 148 -12.80 7.69 2.88
N VAL A 149 -13.22 8.74 3.60
CA VAL A 149 -14.64 8.92 3.96
C VAL A 149 -15.50 9.19 2.73
N ALA A 150 -15.02 10.00 1.79
CA ALA A 150 -15.73 10.26 0.53
C ALA A 150 -15.92 8.98 -0.29
N LEU A 151 -14.86 8.16 -0.42
CA LEU A 151 -14.90 6.91 -1.17
C LEU A 151 -15.89 5.92 -0.53
N LEU A 152 -15.82 5.73 0.78
CA LEU A 152 -16.73 4.82 1.49
C LEU A 152 -18.18 5.29 1.42
N TRP A 153 -18.41 6.59 1.56
CA TRP A 153 -19.74 7.19 1.44
C TRP A 153 -20.30 7.02 0.02
N ASP A 154 -19.53 7.36 -1.01
CA ASP A 154 -19.96 7.24 -2.40
C ASP A 154 -20.26 5.77 -2.79
N ALA A 155 -19.39 4.84 -2.40
CA ALA A 155 -19.63 3.41 -2.60
C ALA A 155 -20.90 2.93 -1.87
N HIS A 156 -21.08 3.36 -0.62
CA HIS A 156 -22.23 2.96 0.19
C HIS A 156 -23.55 3.51 -0.38
N GLN A 157 -23.60 4.75 -0.88
CA GLN A 157 -24.80 5.32 -1.47
C GLN A 157 -25.29 4.55 -2.71
N GLN A 158 -24.40 3.84 -3.39
CA GLN A 158 -24.74 3.10 -4.61
C GLN A 158 -24.95 1.61 -4.38
N HIS A 159 -24.17 1.01 -3.48
CA HIS A 159 -24.12 -0.44 -3.29
C HIS A 159 -24.44 -0.90 -1.86
N GLY A 160 -24.63 0.04 -0.93
CA GLY A 160 -25.05 -0.27 0.44
C GLY A 160 -26.51 -0.72 0.50
N ARG A 161 -26.78 -1.66 1.41
CA ARG A 161 -28.14 -2.16 1.71
C ARG A 161 -28.58 -1.84 3.12
N LEU A 162 -27.61 -1.71 4.03
CA LEU A 162 -27.87 -1.33 5.42
C LEU A 162 -27.84 0.20 5.57
N PRO A 163 -28.53 0.76 6.56
CA PRO A 163 -28.33 2.17 6.89
C PRO A 163 -26.85 2.46 7.20
N TRP A 164 -26.33 3.55 6.65
CA TRP A 164 -24.94 3.99 6.87
C TRP A 164 -24.51 3.99 8.34
N ALA A 165 -25.40 4.49 9.22
CA ALA A 165 -25.14 4.54 10.65
C ALA A 165 -24.85 3.15 11.26
N ASN A 166 -25.46 2.09 10.74
CA ASN A 166 -25.26 0.73 11.24
C ASN A 166 -23.83 0.24 10.96
N ALA A 167 -23.29 0.55 9.80
CA ALA A 167 -21.94 0.16 9.42
C ALA A 167 -20.86 0.77 10.34
N LEU A 168 -21.12 1.90 11.00
CA LEU A 168 -20.16 2.59 11.88
C LEU A 168 -20.26 2.15 13.36
N GLN A 169 -21.32 1.42 13.77
CA GLN A 169 -21.60 1.13 15.18
C GLN A 169 -20.49 0.35 15.89
N ALA A 170 -19.88 -0.63 15.19
CA ALA A 170 -18.79 -1.42 15.78
C ALA A 170 -17.57 -0.54 16.10
N ALA A 171 -17.21 0.35 15.17
CA ALA A 171 -16.11 1.29 15.35
C ALA A 171 -16.38 2.30 16.47
N ILE A 172 -17.61 2.84 16.54
CA ILE A 172 -18.04 3.75 17.62
C ILE A 172 -17.86 3.11 19.00
N ARG A 173 -18.38 1.87 19.16
CA ARG A 173 -18.23 1.13 20.42
C ARG A 173 -16.77 0.89 20.78
N LEU A 174 -15.95 0.41 19.83
CA LEU A 174 -14.52 0.15 20.09
C LEU A 174 -13.76 1.43 20.45
N ALA A 175 -14.06 2.54 19.80
CA ALA A 175 -13.42 3.82 20.10
C ALA A 175 -13.84 4.38 21.48
N ARG A 176 -15.13 4.26 21.83
CA ARG A 176 -15.72 4.80 23.05
C ARG A 176 -15.46 3.92 24.27
N ASP A 177 -15.82 2.63 24.17
CA ASP A 177 -15.80 1.67 25.29
C ASP A 177 -14.41 1.05 25.45
N GLY A 178 -13.63 1.00 24.36
CA GLY A 178 -12.25 0.55 24.33
C GLY A 178 -12.09 -0.88 23.82
N PHE A 179 -10.86 -1.19 23.44
CA PHE A 179 -10.40 -2.52 23.02
C PHE A 179 -9.00 -2.80 23.59
N ARG A 180 -8.59 -4.04 23.64
CA ARG A 180 -7.22 -4.40 24.01
C ARG A 180 -6.29 -4.12 22.85
N PRO A 181 -5.24 -3.27 23.03
CA PRO A 181 -4.32 -2.96 21.95
C PRO A 181 -3.52 -4.21 21.54
N SER A 182 -3.49 -4.49 20.25
CA SER A 182 -2.79 -5.65 19.71
C SER A 182 -1.27 -5.52 19.85
N PRO A 183 -0.52 -6.63 19.81
CA PRO A 183 0.94 -6.60 19.76
C PRO A 183 1.47 -5.72 18.63
N ARG A 184 0.84 -5.78 17.44
CA ARG A 184 1.22 -4.97 16.30
C ARG A 184 1.00 -3.48 16.55
N LEU A 185 -0.16 -3.07 17.08
CA LEU A 185 -0.44 -1.68 17.41
C LEU A 185 0.60 -1.14 18.41
N ARG A 186 0.86 -1.87 19.49
CA ARG A 186 1.83 -1.48 20.51
C ARG A 186 3.26 -1.35 19.96
N ARG A 187 3.68 -2.31 19.14
CA ARG A 187 4.97 -2.26 18.46
C ARG A 187 5.06 -1.05 17.53
N SER A 188 4.00 -0.78 16.75
CA SER A 188 3.95 0.37 15.84
C SER A 188 4.05 1.70 16.59
N ILE A 189 3.44 1.82 17.77
CA ILE A 189 3.60 2.99 18.65
C ILE A 189 5.07 3.13 19.10
N THR A 190 5.72 2.03 19.47
CA THR A 190 7.16 2.04 19.83
C THR A 190 8.03 2.46 18.65
N ILE A 191 7.70 2.00 17.43
CA ILE A 191 8.40 2.43 16.22
C ILE A 191 8.22 3.94 16.01
N ALA A 192 6.99 4.44 16.07
CA ALA A 192 6.70 5.87 15.94
C ALA A 192 7.48 6.72 16.95
N GLN A 193 7.61 6.25 18.20
CA GLN A 193 8.42 6.90 19.22
C GLN A 193 9.91 6.95 18.86
N ARG A 194 10.48 5.83 18.38
CA ARG A 194 11.91 5.72 18.04
C ARG A 194 12.33 6.56 16.83
N ILE A 195 11.46 6.69 15.84
CA ILE A 195 11.77 7.55 14.70
C ILE A 195 11.76 9.04 15.05
N GLY A 196 11.45 9.37 16.31
CA GLY A 196 11.71 10.68 16.91
C GLY A 196 10.80 11.80 16.41
N VAL A 197 9.63 11.46 15.88
CA VAL A 197 8.89 12.38 15.03
C VAL A 197 7.55 12.80 15.61
N SER A 198 7.24 12.39 16.82
CA SER A 198 5.99 12.82 17.44
C SER A 198 6.21 14.10 18.24
N HIS A 199 5.95 15.22 17.61
CA HIS A 199 5.89 16.51 18.29
C HIS A 199 4.46 16.92 18.65
N SER A 200 3.44 16.21 18.12
CA SER A 200 2.05 16.48 18.45
C SER A 200 1.74 16.08 19.89
N ALA A 201 1.39 17.05 20.71
CA ALA A 201 0.98 16.82 22.09
C ALA A 201 -0.23 15.88 22.17
N ALA A 202 -1.17 15.98 21.21
CA ALA A 202 -2.34 15.12 21.13
C ALA A 202 -1.96 13.66 20.84
N PHE A 203 -0.97 13.42 19.95
CA PHE A 203 -0.47 12.07 19.67
C PHE A 203 0.17 11.46 20.92
N GLN A 204 1.03 12.21 21.59
CA GLN A 204 1.69 11.74 22.81
C GLN A 204 0.68 11.42 23.91
N ALA A 205 -0.29 12.29 24.14
CA ALA A 205 -1.32 12.08 25.16
C ALA A 205 -2.14 10.80 24.91
N LEU A 206 -2.46 10.50 23.65
CA LEU A 206 -3.28 9.34 23.29
C LEU A 206 -2.48 8.03 23.21
N TYR A 207 -1.36 8.04 22.48
CA TYR A 207 -0.63 6.80 22.15
C TYR A 207 0.57 6.52 23.03
N LEU A 208 1.05 7.51 23.78
CA LEU A 208 2.21 7.41 24.68
C LEU A 208 1.92 7.96 26.07
N PRO A 209 0.81 7.56 26.73
CA PRO A 209 0.50 8.03 28.08
C PRO A 209 1.64 7.67 29.04
N GLY A 210 2.23 8.67 29.71
CA GLY A 210 3.42 8.47 30.53
C GLY A 210 4.70 8.10 29.77
N GLY A 211 4.74 8.35 28.43
CA GLY A 211 5.90 8.06 27.58
C GLY A 211 6.00 6.62 27.07
N HIS A 212 5.00 5.79 27.28
CA HIS A 212 4.98 4.38 26.91
C HIS A 212 3.72 4.00 26.12
N PRO A 213 3.79 2.99 25.21
CA PRO A 213 2.61 2.44 24.58
C PRO A 213 1.59 1.93 25.62
N PRO A 214 0.28 2.00 25.34
CA PRO A 214 -0.76 1.50 26.23
C PRO A 214 -0.52 0.03 26.63
N PRO A 215 -0.75 -0.35 27.92
CA PRO A 215 -0.59 -1.72 28.37
C PRO A 215 -1.50 -2.70 27.62
N ALA A 216 -1.02 -3.93 27.38
CA ALA A 216 -1.77 -4.94 26.61
C ALA A 216 -3.05 -5.43 27.33
N ASP A 217 -3.05 -5.39 28.66
CA ASP A 217 -4.14 -5.84 29.52
C ASP A 217 -5.20 -4.77 29.78
N LYS A 218 -4.93 -3.50 29.42
CA LYS A 218 -5.87 -2.39 29.61
C LYS A 218 -6.60 -2.03 28.32
N LEU A 219 -7.83 -1.55 28.47
CA LEU A 219 -8.61 -1.05 27.34
C LEU A 219 -8.05 0.28 26.85
N PHE A 220 -7.72 0.32 25.57
CA PHE A 220 -7.38 1.55 24.88
C PHE A 220 -8.64 2.20 24.30
N ARG A 221 -8.81 3.49 24.54
CA ARG A 221 -9.98 4.29 24.10
C ARG A 221 -9.52 5.51 23.31
N ASN A 222 -10.38 5.92 22.37
CA ASN A 222 -10.21 7.18 21.65
C ASN A 222 -11.56 7.93 21.59
N PRO A 223 -11.96 8.62 22.67
CA PRO A 223 -13.26 9.29 22.75
C PRO A 223 -13.46 10.36 21.67
N ALA A 224 -12.39 11.05 21.26
CA ALA A 224 -12.46 12.05 20.19
C ALA A 224 -12.81 11.41 18.83
N LEU A 225 -12.24 10.23 18.52
CA LEU A 225 -12.60 9.48 17.32
C LEU A 225 -14.02 8.91 17.41
N ALA A 226 -14.45 8.45 18.61
CA ALA A 226 -15.82 8.01 18.81
C ALA A 226 -16.83 9.13 18.48
N SER A 227 -16.60 10.35 18.98
CA SER A 227 -17.45 11.51 18.66
C SER A 227 -17.47 11.83 17.16
N THR A 228 -16.33 11.73 16.48
CA THR A 228 -16.24 11.93 15.03
C THR A 228 -17.06 10.87 14.28
N LEU A 229 -16.94 9.59 14.65
CA LEU A 229 -17.69 8.49 14.05
C LEU A 229 -19.20 8.60 14.34
N GLU A 230 -19.60 9.04 15.55
CA GLU A 230 -21.00 9.28 15.90
C GLU A 230 -21.62 10.39 15.04
N ARG A 231 -20.86 11.45 14.78
CA ARG A 231 -21.29 12.52 13.87
C ARG A 231 -21.42 12.02 12.43
N LEU A 232 -20.42 11.30 11.92
CA LEU A 232 -20.49 10.69 10.59
C LEU A 232 -21.69 9.74 10.47
N ALA A 233 -21.99 8.96 11.52
CA ALA A 233 -23.15 8.07 11.53
C ALA A 233 -24.48 8.83 11.45
N ARG A 234 -24.61 9.96 12.14
CA ARG A 234 -25.82 10.76 12.21
C ARG A 234 -25.99 11.68 10.98
N GLU A 235 -24.89 12.30 10.52
CA GLU A 235 -24.91 13.37 9.54
C GLU A 235 -24.55 12.89 8.11
N GLY A 236 -24.08 11.63 7.97
CA GLY A 236 -23.61 11.06 6.71
C GLY A 236 -22.15 11.42 6.39
N GLY A 237 -21.55 10.70 5.44
CA GLY A 237 -20.14 10.90 5.08
C GLY A 237 -19.83 12.26 4.46
N ALA A 238 -20.81 12.91 3.84
CA ALA A 238 -20.66 14.26 3.28
C ALA A 238 -20.31 15.31 4.34
N SER A 239 -20.68 15.08 5.62
CA SER A 239 -20.37 15.99 6.74
C SER A 239 -18.87 16.12 7.04
N PHE A 240 -18.06 15.16 6.57
CA PHE A 240 -16.60 15.22 6.68
C PHE A 240 -15.99 16.35 5.83
N TYR A 241 -16.66 16.71 4.76
CA TYR A 241 -16.19 17.69 3.76
C TYR A 241 -16.94 19.01 3.81
N ARG A 242 -18.13 19.04 4.40
CA ARG A 242 -19.00 20.22 4.46
C ARG A 242 -19.71 20.30 5.81
N GLY A 243 -19.97 21.53 6.25
CA GLY A 243 -20.70 21.79 7.50
C GLY A 243 -19.82 21.77 8.74
N ALA A 244 -20.43 21.54 9.90
CA ALA A 244 -19.79 21.78 11.20
C ALA A 244 -18.67 20.76 11.53
N LEU A 245 -18.73 19.51 11.04
CA LEU A 245 -17.64 18.56 11.22
C LEU A 245 -16.44 18.94 10.36
N ALA A 246 -16.68 19.30 9.09
CA ALA A 246 -15.63 19.79 8.20
C ALA A 246 -14.93 21.03 8.77
N GLN A 247 -15.70 21.99 9.32
CA GLN A 247 -15.13 23.17 9.97
C GLN A 247 -14.26 22.80 11.17
N GLN A 248 -14.72 21.88 12.03
CA GLN A 248 -13.92 21.37 13.16
C GLN A 248 -12.60 20.73 12.68
N ILE A 249 -12.63 19.93 11.62
CA ILE A 249 -11.43 19.31 11.02
C ILE A 249 -10.49 20.38 10.49
N LEU A 250 -11.02 21.33 9.73
CA LEU A 250 -10.26 22.45 9.16
C LEU A 250 -9.59 23.31 10.23
N ASP A 251 -10.34 23.67 11.27
CA ASP A 251 -9.81 24.45 12.40
C ASP A 251 -8.73 23.67 13.16
N GLY A 252 -8.94 22.36 13.36
CA GLY A 252 -7.95 21.48 13.97
C GLY A 252 -6.64 21.41 13.17
N ILE A 253 -6.73 21.23 11.84
CA ILE A 253 -5.55 21.20 10.97
C ILE A 253 -4.84 22.58 11.01
N ASN A 254 -5.58 23.67 10.95
CA ASN A 254 -5.03 25.02 10.96
C ASN A 254 -4.44 25.41 12.31
N ALA A 255 -4.94 24.85 13.43
CA ALA A 255 -4.39 25.05 14.77
C ALA A 255 -2.98 24.44 14.94
N LEU A 256 -2.66 23.38 14.19
CA LEU A 256 -1.33 22.75 14.20
C LEU A 256 -0.21 23.69 13.72
N ARG A 257 -0.53 24.85 13.14
CA ARG A 257 0.47 25.90 12.84
C ARG A 257 1.20 26.40 14.08
N ALA A 258 0.62 26.25 15.26
CA ALA A 258 1.31 26.58 16.52
C ALA A 258 2.51 25.63 16.75
N GLU A 259 2.41 24.37 16.30
CA GLU A 259 3.46 23.37 16.39
C GLU A 259 4.47 23.47 15.23
N GLN A 260 4.02 23.97 14.05
CA GLN A 260 4.85 24.16 12.86
C GLN A 260 4.65 25.56 12.23
N PRO A 261 5.38 26.58 12.70
CA PRO A 261 5.35 27.92 12.12
C PRO A 261 5.74 27.87 10.63
N GLY A 262 4.97 28.58 9.80
CA GLY A 262 5.17 28.61 8.34
C GLY A 262 4.24 27.68 7.55
N PHE A 263 3.59 26.71 8.18
CA PHE A 263 2.55 25.92 7.52
C PHE A 263 1.45 26.80 6.95
N ARG A 264 1.09 26.58 5.68
CA ARG A 264 0.04 27.35 5.02
C ARG A 264 -1.33 26.81 5.38
N ARG A 265 -2.23 27.74 5.76
CA ARG A 265 -3.60 27.36 6.13
C ARG A 265 -4.34 26.68 5.00
N TRP A 266 -5.05 25.62 5.35
CA TRP A 266 -6.10 25.08 4.51
C TRP A 266 -7.31 26.01 4.52
N ARG A 267 -8.04 26.00 3.40
CA ARG A 267 -9.28 26.75 3.19
C ARG A 267 -10.46 25.78 3.17
N PRO A 268 -11.70 26.24 3.39
CA PRO A 268 -12.90 25.39 3.24
C PRO A 268 -12.92 24.64 1.91
N ALA A 269 -12.58 25.30 0.80
CA ALA A 269 -12.52 24.70 -0.52
C ALA A 269 -11.56 23.50 -0.63
N ASP A 270 -10.52 23.39 0.20
CA ASP A 270 -9.64 22.20 0.21
C ASP A 270 -10.41 20.93 0.56
N LEU A 271 -11.40 21.01 1.45
CA LEU A 271 -12.28 19.90 1.80
C LEU A 271 -13.51 19.85 0.87
N GLU A 272 -14.19 20.98 0.65
CA GLU A 272 -15.47 21.06 -0.06
C GLU A 272 -15.39 20.63 -1.52
N ASP A 273 -14.24 20.86 -2.19
CA ASP A 273 -14.00 20.52 -3.59
C ASP A 273 -13.46 19.10 -3.77
N TYR A 274 -13.20 18.36 -2.67
CA TYR A 274 -12.75 16.98 -2.79
C TYR A 274 -13.83 16.08 -3.40
N THR A 275 -13.45 15.34 -4.43
CA THR A 275 -14.34 14.39 -5.11
C THR A 275 -13.64 13.05 -5.34
N VAL A 276 -14.38 11.96 -5.17
CA VAL A 276 -13.98 10.63 -5.61
C VAL A 276 -13.99 10.57 -7.13
N VAL A 277 -12.97 9.96 -7.72
CA VAL A 277 -12.92 9.80 -9.18
C VAL A 277 -13.25 8.36 -9.56
N ARG A 278 -14.27 8.18 -10.42
CA ARG A 278 -14.56 6.89 -11.03
C ARG A 278 -13.65 6.68 -12.23
N ARG A 279 -12.96 5.56 -12.26
CA ARG A 279 -12.00 5.25 -13.32
C ARG A 279 -12.36 3.92 -14.00
N PRO A 280 -12.14 3.78 -15.31
CA PRO A 280 -12.21 2.47 -15.93
C PRO A 280 -11.11 1.57 -15.35
N PRO A 281 -11.40 0.30 -15.03
CA PRO A 281 -10.39 -0.62 -14.52
C PRO A 281 -9.30 -0.89 -15.58
N LEU A 282 -8.06 -1.02 -15.14
CA LEU A 282 -6.95 -1.46 -15.97
C LEU A 282 -6.96 -2.99 -16.03
N CYS A 283 -7.35 -3.54 -17.18
CA CYS A 283 -7.42 -4.98 -17.37
C CYS A 283 -6.44 -5.47 -18.44
N HIS A 284 -5.85 -6.65 -18.21
CA HIS A 284 -4.97 -7.31 -19.15
C HIS A 284 -5.23 -8.82 -19.19
N ARG A 285 -4.99 -9.47 -20.35
CA ARG A 285 -5.10 -10.91 -20.50
C ARG A 285 -3.76 -11.58 -20.24
N LEU A 286 -3.75 -12.58 -19.39
CA LEU A 286 -2.60 -13.43 -19.12
C LEU A 286 -3.08 -14.89 -19.10
N LEU A 287 -2.52 -15.72 -19.99
CA LEU A 287 -3.01 -17.10 -20.18
C LEU A 287 -4.53 -17.11 -20.45
N SER A 288 -5.29 -17.93 -19.72
CA SER A 288 -6.76 -18.00 -19.83
C SER A 288 -7.47 -16.94 -18.98
N TYR A 289 -6.74 -16.12 -18.22
CA TYR A 289 -7.30 -15.19 -17.24
C TYR A 289 -7.38 -13.77 -17.78
N ARG A 290 -8.35 -13.00 -17.25
CA ARG A 290 -8.39 -11.54 -17.34
C ARG A 290 -8.13 -10.97 -15.96
N LEU A 291 -7.01 -10.28 -15.80
CA LEU A 291 -6.59 -9.61 -14.57
C LEU A 291 -7.00 -8.15 -14.65
N CYS A 292 -7.76 -7.69 -13.67
CA CYS A 292 -8.24 -6.31 -13.60
C CYS A 292 -7.83 -5.67 -12.29
N THR A 293 -7.34 -4.43 -12.34
CA THR A 293 -6.83 -3.67 -11.21
C THR A 293 -7.12 -2.19 -11.37
N VAL A 294 -6.67 -1.40 -10.41
CA VAL A 294 -6.83 0.05 -10.48
C VAL A 294 -5.81 0.69 -11.45
N PRO A 295 -6.24 1.69 -12.23
CA PRO A 295 -5.37 2.41 -13.15
C PRO A 295 -4.58 3.52 -12.42
N PRO A 296 -3.71 4.27 -13.13
CA PRO A 296 -3.12 5.49 -12.58
C PRO A 296 -4.15 6.45 -11.96
N PRO A 297 -3.79 7.15 -10.86
CA PRO A 297 -2.44 7.38 -10.36
C PRO A 297 -1.83 6.20 -9.61
N SER A 298 -2.50 5.05 -9.48
CA SER A 298 -1.81 3.85 -9.01
C SER A 298 -0.90 3.29 -10.11
N SER A 299 0.35 3.08 -9.76
CA SER A 299 1.36 2.44 -10.61
C SER A 299 1.46 0.94 -10.34
N GLY A 300 0.92 0.49 -9.19
CA GLY A 300 1.10 -0.88 -8.71
C GLY A 300 0.45 -1.91 -9.62
N GLY A 301 -0.78 -1.65 -10.06
CA GLY A 301 -1.49 -2.54 -10.95
C GLY A 301 -0.78 -2.75 -12.29
N LEU A 302 -0.32 -1.65 -12.91
CA LEU A 302 0.48 -1.71 -14.14
C LEU A 302 1.74 -2.57 -13.96
N ALA A 303 2.46 -2.37 -12.85
CA ALA A 303 3.68 -3.14 -12.58
C ALA A 303 3.42 -4.64 -12.37
N VAL A 304 2.30 -5.01 -11.71
CA VAL A 304 1.88 -6.42 -11.59
C VAL A 304 1.64 -7.02 -12.96
N LEU A 305 0.86 -6.34 -13.80
CA LEU A 305 0.53 -6.82 -15.15
C LEU A 305 1.78 -6.96 -16.02
N GLN A 306 2.66 -5.96 -16.01
CA GLN A 306 3.94 -6.02 -16.73
C GLN A 306 4.84 -7.15 -16.23
N THR A 307 5.00 -7.30 -14.90
CA THR A 307 5.82 -8.37 -14.31
C THR A 307 5.37 -9.75 -14.78
N LEU A 308 4.08 -10.04 -14.69
CA LEU A 308 3.53 -11.34 -15.08
C LEU A 308 3.64 -11.57 -16.59
N THR A 309 3.44 -10.52 -17.40
CA THR A 309 3.54 -10.62 -18.85
C THR A 309 4.98 -10.81 -19.31
N LEU A 310 5.96 -10.15 -18.67
CA LEU A 310 7.40 -10.37 -18.91
C LEU A 310 7.82 -11.80 -18.57
N LEU A 311 7.33 -12.34 -17.44
CA LEU A 311 7.58 -13.74 -17.07
C LEU A 311 6.99 -14.71 -18.09
N ASN A 312 5.79 -14.46 -18.57
CA ASN A 312 5.15 -15.28 -19.58
C ASN A 312 5.95 -15.31 -20.90
N GLN A 313 6.46 -14.16 -21.34
CA GLN A 313 7.34 -14.08 -22.52
C GLN A 313 8.66 -14.84 -22.33
N SER A 314 9.19 -14.84 -21.11
CA SER A 314 10.43 -15.56 -20.77
C SER A 314 10.21 -17.06 -20.56
N ARG A 315 8.97 -17.56 -20.61
CA ARG A 315 8.58 -18.95 -20.29
C ARG A 315 9.09 -19.44 -18.93
N ALA A 316 9.22 -18.54 -17.95
CA ALA A 316 9.82 -18.81 -16.65
C ALA A 316 8.75 -19.18 -15.60
N PHE A 317 7.95 -20.21 -15.87
CA PHE A 317 6.84 -20.65 -15.04
C PHE A 317 7.00 -22.06 -14.45
N SER A 318 8.23 -22.58 -14.39
CA SER A 318 8.51 -23.99 -14.08
C SER A 318 8.03 -24.47 -12.70
N GLY A 319 7.67 -23.60 -11.80
CA GLY A 319 7.20 -23.96 -10.45
C GLY A 319 8.05 -23.37 -9.31
N PRO A 320 7.57 -23.51 -8.07
CA PRO A 320 8.22 -22.86 -6.92
C PRO A 320 9.58 -23.47 -6.55
N THR A 321 9.86 -24.71 -6.96
CA THR A 321 11.12 -25.42 -6.68
C THR A 321 12.24 -25.14 -7.68
N ASP A 322 11.97 -24.37 -8.74
CA ASP A 322 12.97 -23.97 -9.71
C ASP A 322 13.58 -22.59 -9.34
N PRO A 323 14.86 -22.51 -8.96
CA PRO A 323 15.54 -21.26 -8.62
C PRO A 323 15.51 -20.24 -9.77
N ASN A 324 15.47 -20.71 -11.02
CA ASN A 324 15.43 -19.83 -12.18
C ASN A 324 14.12 -19.02 -12.24
N THR A 325 12.99 -19.64 -11.88
CA THR A 325 11.70 -18.94 -11.82
C THR A 325 11.75 -17.75 -10.85
N TRP A 326 12.36 -17.93 -9.66
CA TRP A 326 12.52 -16.85 -8.68
C TRP A 326 13.48 -15.74 -9.17
N ARG A 327 14.59 -16.11 -9.83
CA ARG A 327 15.51 -15.13 -10.42
C ARG A 327 14.80 -14.30 -11.51
N GLN A 328 14.05 -14.96 -12.38
CA GLN A 328 13.31 -14.27 -13.46
C GLN A 328 12.18 -13.40 -12.89
N LEU A 329 11.50 -13.84 -11.82
CA LEU A 329 10.51 -13.01 -11.11
C LEU A 329 11.14 -11.71 -10.60
N ALA A 330 12.26 -11.80 -9.88
CA ALA A 330 12.95 -10.62 -9.35
C ALA A 330 13.39 -9.66 -10.46
N ARG A 331 13.83 -10.20 -11.60
CA ARG A 331 14.22 -9.40 -12.77
C ARG A 331 13.02 -8.72 -13.39
N ALA A 332 11.93 -9.45 -13.66
CA ALA A 332 10.72 -8.90 -14.25
C ALA A 332 10.12 -7.79 -13.37
N GLN A 333 10.14 -7.96 -12.03
CA GLN A 333 9.74 -6.93 -11.08
C GLN A 333 10.57 -5.65 -11.22
N ALA A 334 11.90 -5.76 -11.31
CA ALA A 334 12.76 -4.59 -11.47
C ALA A 334 12.52 -3.86 -12.81
N TRP A 335 12.25 -4.61 -13.90
CA TRP A 335 11.96 -4.03 -15.21
C TRP A 335 10.60 -3.31 -15.23
N ALA A 336 9.58 -3.88 -14.58
CA ALA A 336 8.29 -3.23 -14.40
C ALA A 336 8.39 -1.99 -13.49
N ASP A 337 9.23 -2.03 -12.45
CA ASP A 337 9.49 -0.88 -11.58
C ASP A 337 10.13 0.29 -12.35
N ALA A 338 11.08 0.02 -13.23
CA ALA A 338 11.71 1.06 -14.04
C ALA A 338 10.68 1.82 -14.88
N ASP A 339 9.73 1.09 -15.47
CA ASP A 339 8.69 1.69 -16.30
C ASP A 339 7.66 2.47 -15.45
N ARG A 340 7.11 1.85 -14.38
CA ARG A 340 6.07 2.51 -13.58
C ARG A 340 6.54 3.77 -12.89
N LEU A 341 7.77 3.77 -12.36
CA LEU A 341 8.34 4.92 -11.64
C LEU A 341 8.61 6.10 -12.55
N TYR A 342 8.77 5.87 -13.82
CA TYR A 342 9.03 6.90 -14.81
C TYR A 342 7.74 7.45 -15.45
N TRP A 343 6.82 6.55 -15.86
CA TRP A 343 5.68 6.92 -16.70
C TRP A 343 4.41 7.29 -15.92
N VAL A 344 4.27 6.82 -14.66
CA VAL A 344 3.02 7.02 -13.93
C VAL A 344 3.02 8.32 -13.15
N HIS A 345 1.92 9.06 -13.27
CA HIS A 345 1.62 10.30 -12.57
C HIS A 345 0.09 10.48 -12.45
N ASP A 346 -0.40 11.61 -11.95
CA ASP A 346 -1.83 11.90 -11.98
C ASP A 346 -2.29 12.07 -13.44
N PRO A 347 -3.29 11.31 -13.92
CA PRO A 347 -3.79 11.41 -15.29
C PRO A 347 -4.31 12.79 -15.68
N VAL A 348 -4.65 13.66 -14.72
CA VAL A 348 -5.02 15.06 -14.97
C VAL A 348 -3.86 15.86 -15.58
N ASP A 349 -2.62 15.41 -15.35
CA ASP A 349 -1.42 16.08 -15.86
C ASP A 349 -1.04 15.65 -17.30
N GLY A 350 -1.75 14.68 -17.85
CA GLY A 350 -1.53 14.17 -19.20
C GLY A 350 -1.81 12.68 -19.34
N ALA A 351 -1.84 12.22 -20.58
CA ALA A 351 -2.07 10.81 -20.86
C ALA A 351 -0.87 9.96 -20.42
N ILE A 352 -1.17 8.86 -19.72
CA ILE A 352 -0.19 7.85 -19.33
C ILE A 352 -0.26 6.69 -20.32
N PRO A 353 0.85 6.25 -20.89
CA PRO A 353 0.84 5.25 -21.97
C PRO A 353 0.63 3.81 -21.42
N THR A 354 -0.43 3.58 -20.65
CA THR A 354 -0.71 2.26 -20.05
C THR A 354 -0.92 1.17 -21.10
N GLY A 355 -1.63 1.46 -22.20
CA GLY A 355 -1.81 0.55 -23.32
C GLY A 355 -0.48 0.21 -23.99
N PRO A 356 0.30 1.20 -24.49
CA PRO A 356 1.63 1.00 -25.04
C PRO A 356 2.61 0.27 -24.12
N LEU A 357 2.56 0.50 -22.81
CA LEU A 357 3.40 -0.20 -21.81
C LEU A 357 3.01 -1.68 -21.62
N LEU A 358 1.83 -2.10 -22.03
CA LEU A 358 1.33 -3.49 -22.02
C LEU A 358 1.23 -4.09 -23.44
N ASP A 359 1.65 -3.33 -24.45
CA ASP A 359 1.62 -3.80 -25.86
C ASP A 359 2.52 -5.04 -26.04
N PRO A 360 2.06 -6.08 -26.76
CA PRO A 360 2.83 -7.32 -26.94
C PRO A 360 4.21 -7.11 -27.57
N ALA A 361 4.36 -6.18 -28.53
CA ALA A 361 5.65 -5.90 -29.17
C ALA A 361 6.61 -5.21 -28.20
N TYR A 362 6.10 -4.24 -27.42
CA TYR A 362 6.88 -3.59 -26.37
C TYR A 362 7.34 -4.60 -25.30
N ILE A 363 6.44 -5.42 -24.76
CA ILE A 363 6.76 -6.44 -23.76
C ILE A 363 7.77 -7.45 -24.30
N LYS A 364 7.65 -7.88 -25.58
CA LYS A 364 8.63 -8.78 -26.22
C LYS A 364 10.02 -8.15 -26.28
N ALA A 365 10.12 -6.87 -26.67
CA ALA A 365 11.39 -6.14 -26.71
C ALA A 365 11.99 -6.00 -25.29
N ARG A 366 11.15 -5.65 -24.28
CA ARG A 366 11.58 -5.55 -22.88
C ARG A 366 12.07 -6.91 -22.34
N ALA A 367 11.37 -8.01 -22.64
CA ALA A 367 11.78 -9.36 -22.24
C ALA A 367 13.12 -9.77 -22.87
N ALA A 368 13.33 -9.47 -24.16
CA ALA A 368 14.61 -9.72 -24.83
C ALA A 368 15.76 -8.93 -24.18
N ALA A 369 15.55 -7.63 -23.92
CA ALA A 369 16.53 -6.80 -23.24
C ALA A 369 16.81 -7.28 -21.81
N MET A 370 15.78 -7.74 -21.08
CA MET A 370 15.91 -8.36 -19.77
C MET A 370 16.80 -9.61 -19.80
N GLN A 371 16.71 -10.43 -20.82
CA GLN A 371 17.56 -11.63 -20.98
C GLN A 371 19.00 -11.28 -21.34
N ALA A 372 19.19 -10.28 -22.21
CA ALA A 372 20.52 -9.83 -22.66
C ALA A 372 21.34 -9.16 -21.56
N SER A 373 20.69 -8.55 -20.55
CA SER A 373 21.35 -7.75 -19.52
C SER A 373 21.06 -8.25 -18.10
N PRO A 374 21.51 -9.43 -17.69
CA PRO A 374 21.11 -10.05 -16.42
C PRO A 374 21.62 -9.33 -15.18
N ALA A 375 22.76 -8.64 -15.24
CA ALA A 375 23.42 -8.04 -14.08
C ALA A 375 23.03 -6.58 -13.83
N THR A 376 22.60 -5.83 -14.84
CA THR A 376 22.30 -4.40 -14.75
C THR A 376 20.89 -4.13 -14.24
N LEU A 377 20.71 -3.01 -13.50
CA LEU A 377 19.38 -2.48 -13.23
C LEU A 377 18.80 -1.88 -14.53
N PRO A 378 17.51 -2.13 -14.81
CA PRO A 378 16.89 -1.61 -16.01
C PRO A 378 16.66 -0.10 -15.94
N THR A 379 16.73 0.54 -17.10
CA THR A 379 16.20 1.88 -17.34
C THR A 379 14.76 1.78 -17.84
N PRO A 380 13.96 2.86 -17.74
CA PRO A 380 12.62 2.91 -18.34
C PRO A 380 12.69 2.59 -19.83
N GLY A 381 11.71 1.85 -20.33
CA GLY A 381 11.56 1.65 -21.76
C GLY A 381 10.84 2.81 -22.42
N LEU A 382 11.05 2.99 -23.73
CA LEU A 382 10.29 3.93 -24.54
C LEU A 382 9.17 3.15 -25.25
N PRO A 383 7.88 3.32 -24.85
CA PRO A 383 6.77 2.64 -25.47
C PRO A 383 6.60 3.00 -26.96
N THR A 384 6.09 2.07 -27.75
CA THR A 384 5.80 2.29 -29.15
C THR A 384 4.89 3.51 -29.37
N GLY A 385 5.26 4.37 -30.32
CA GLY A 385 4.52 5.60 -30.62
C GLY A 385 4.98 6.84 -29.86
N LEU A 386 5.91 6.70 -28.90
CA LEU A 386 6.55 7.84 -28.26
C LEU A 386 7.95 8.06 -28.85
N ALA A 387 8.26 9.31 -29.17
CA ALA A 387 9.55 9.67 -29.80
C ALA A 387 10.66 9.99 -28.78
N THR A 388 10.30 10.43 -27.58
CA THR A 388 11.24 10.92 -26.57
C THR A 388 10.79 10.60 -25.14
N TYR A 389 11.72 10.74 -24.21
CA TYR A 389 11.45 10.70 -22.76
C TYR A 389 11.08 12.11 -22.26
N PRO A 390 9.79 12.41 -21.95
CA PRO A 390 9.35 13.76 -21.62
C PRO A 390 9.72 14.19 -20.19
N TYR A 391 10.16 13.26 -19.34
CA TYR A 391 10.40 13.49 -17.92
C TYR A 391 11.83 13.19 -17.50
N ALA A 392 12.27 13.82 -16.40
CA ALA A 392 13.45 13.37 -15.69
C ALA A 392 13.11 12.14 -14.81
N LEU A 393 14.10 11.29 -14.57
CA LEU A 393 13.97 10.20 -13.60
C LEU A 393 13.76 10.79 -12.20
N PRO A 394 12.69 10.38 -11.49
CA PRO A 394 12.43 10.91 -10.15
C PRO A 394 13.48 10.44 -9.14
N ASP A 395 13.66 11.24 -8.08
CA ASP A 395 14.27 10.75 -6.85
C ASP A 395 13.42 9.59 -6.31
N GLN A 396 14.07 8.61 -5.68
CA GLN A 396 13.35 7.42 -5.21
C GLN A 396 12.32 7.80 -4.14
N SER A 397 11.05 7.54 -4.41
CA SER A 397 9.99 7.60 -3.41
C SER A 397 10.11 6.43 -2.42
N ARG A 398 9.65 6.64 -1.19
CA ARG A 398 9.52 5.60 -0.17
C ARG A 398 8.05 5.56 0.24
N GLU A 399 7.37 4.48 -0.07
CA GLU A 399 6.00 4.24 0.35
C GLU A 399 6.03 3.19 1.46
N GLN A 400 5.28 3.43 2.56
CA GLN A 400 5.21 2.55 3.73
C GLN A 400 3.85 2.72 4.40
N GLY A 401 3.30 1.67 5.02
CA GLY A 401 2.07 1.75 5.79
C GLY A 401 0.80 1.73 4.94
N THR A 402 0.17 0.58 4.90
CA THR A 402 -1.03 0.35 4.09
C THR A 402 -1.83 -0.77 4.75
N THR A 403 -3.12 -0.85 4.49
CA THR A 403 -3.95 -2.01 4.77
C THR A 403 -4.66 -2.47 3.51
N HIS A 404 -4.99 -3.76 3.45
CA HIS A 404 -5.85 -4.31 2.40
C HIS A 404 -6.93 -5.19 3.03
N LEU A 405 -8.10 -5.17 2.43
CA LEU A 405 -9.19 -6.08 2.74
C LEU A 405 -9.93 -6.48 1.47
N THR A 406 -10.44 -7.70 1.46
CA THR A 406 -11.26 -8.22 0.37
C THR A 406 -12.44 -9.00 0.93
N ILE A 407 -13.62 -8.76 0.35
CA ILE A 407 -14.88 -9.27 0.82
C ILE A 407 -15.69 -9.75 -0.38
N VAL A 408 -16.33 -10.90 -0.23
CA VAL A 408 -17.37 -11.37 -1.15
C VAL A 408 -18.65 -11.62 -0.35
N ASP A 409 -19.80 -11.12 -0.84
CA ASP A 409 -21.10 -11.39 -0.24
C ASP A 409 -21.78 -12.62 -0.85
N VAL A 410 -22.92 -13.02 -0.30
CA VAL A 410 -23.68 -14.21 -0.75
C VAL A 410 -24.23 -14.07 -2.18
N GLN A 411 -24.36 -12.85 -2.71
CA GLN A 411 -24.77 -12.58 -4.08
C GLN A 411 -23.58 -12.65 -5.06
N GLY A 412 -22.35 -12.73 -4.54
CA GLY A 412 -21.12 -12.77 -5.34
C GLY A 412 -20.55 -11.40 -5.68
N ASN A 413 -21.06 -10.30 -5.08
CA ASN A 413 -20.42 -9.00 -5.19
C ASN A 413 -19.09 -9.01 -4.44
N ILE A 414 -18.08 -8.34 -5.00
CA ILE A 414 -16.74 -8.31 -4.42
C ILE A 414 -16.31 -6.87 -4.17
N ALA A 415 -15.83 -6.58 -2.96
CA ALA A 415 -15.15 -5.35 -2.61
C ALA A 415 -13.69 -5.65 -2.28
N ALA A 416 -12.76 -5.18 -3.12
CA ALA A 416 -11.32 -5.25 -2.89
C ALA A 416 -10.79 -3.83 -2.65
N TYR A 417 -10.38 -3.54 -1.42
CA TYR A 417 -10.04 -2.19 -1.00
C TYR A 417 -8.65 -2.14 -0.37
N THR A 418 -7.83 -1.21 -0.88
CA THR A 418 -6.53 -0.90 -0.29
C THR A 418 -6.52 0.55 0.17
N SER A 419 -6.15 0.78 1.43
CA SER A 419 -6.17 2.09 2.09
C SER A 419 -4.89 2.37 2.85
N SER A 420 -4.55 3.64 3.01
CA SER A 420 -3.29 4.07 3.60
C SER A 420 -3.43 5.41 4.33
N VAL A 421 -2.57 5.64 5.32
CA VAL A 421 -2.20 6.96 5.83
C VAL A 421 -0.73 7.29 5.52
N GLU A 422 -0.07 6.46 4.76
CA GLU A 422 1.30 6.41 4.23
C GLU A 422 2.30 5.83 5.24
N THR A 423 2.98 6.60 6.09
CA THR A 423 3.92 6.02 7.08
C THR A 423 3.22 5.55 8.36
N VAL A 424 3.96 4.95 9.28
CA VAL A 424 3.43 4.53 10.57
C VAL A 424 2.80 5.73 11.31
N PHE A 425 1.48 5.69 11.50
CA PHE A 425 0.65 6.80 12.00
C PHE A 425 0.74 8.07 11.13
N GLY A 426 0.88 7.94 9.82
CA GLY A 426 0.91 9.07 8.90
C GLY A 426 1.86 10.18 9.31
N SER A 427 1.37 11.40 9.38
CA SER A 427 2.15 12.56 9.85
C SER A 427 2.33 12.60 11.39
N ARG A 428 1.68 11.71 12.12
CA ARG A 428 1.65 11.66 13.60
C ARG A 428 1.00 12.89 14.26
N HIS A 429 0.27 13.68 13.47
CA HIS A 429 -0.63 14.70 13.97
C HIS A 429 -2.04 14.13 14.11
N LEU A 430 -2.76 14.56 15.15
CA LEU A 430 -4.14 14.17 15.41
C LEU A 430 -5.08 15.35 15.30
N VAL A 431 -6.19 15.13 14.58
CA VAL A 431 -7.30 16.07 14.53
C VAL A 431 -8.61 15.30 14.68
N ALA A 432 -9.47 15.73 15.55
CA ALA A 432 -10.76 15.09 15.86
C ALA A 432 -10.61 13.57 16.17
N GLY A 433 -9.53 13.19 16.85
CA GLY A 433 -9.18 11.80 17.17
C GLY A 433 -8.61 10.99 16.03
N MET A 434 -8.54 11.52 14.83
CA MET A 434 -8.00 10.86 13.65
C MET A 434 -6.51 11.16 13.48
N VAL A 435 -5.75 10.15 13.08
CA VAL A 435 -4.37 10.32 12.60
C VAL A 435 -4.43 10.93 11.20
N LEU A 436 -3.75 12.06 10.98
CA LEU A 436 -3.62 12.66 9.67
C LEU A 436 -2.61 11.89 8.82
N ASN A 437 -2.93 11.68 7.54
CA ASN A 437 -2.01 11.08 6.59
C ASN A 437 -0.76 11.95 6.36
N ASN A 438 0.25 11.39 5.73
CA ASN A 438 1.39 12.12 5.17
C ASN A 438 1.64 11.76 3.71
N GLN A 439 0.56 11.53 2.98
CA GLN A 439 0.55 10.91 1.67
C GLN A 439 1.24 11.74 0.58
N LEU A 440 1.41 13.07 0.80
CA LEU A 440 2.07 13.92 -0.19
C LEU A 440 3.60 13.71 -0.24
N THR A 441 4.16 12.87 0.65
CA THR A 441 5.53 12.38 0.51
C THR A 441 5.70 11.37 -0.63
N ASP A 442 4.59 10.89 -1.21
CA ASP A 442 4.60 10.05 -2.40
C ASP A 442 4.83 10.84 -3.70
N PHE A 443 4.69 12.17 -3.68
CA PHE A 443 5.19 13.00 -4.77
C PHE A 443 6.73 12.98 -4.82
N ALA A 444 7.28 13.19 -6.00
CA ALA A 444 8.69 13.50 -6.12
C ALA A 444 9.01 14.80 -5.36
N PHE A 445 10.06 14.80 -4.53
CA PHE A 445 10.43 15.98 -3.76
C PHE A 445 10.97 17.09 -4.66
N ARG A 446 11.74 16.73 -5.69
CA ARG A 446 12.17 17.67 -6.73
C ARG A 446 11.14 17.74 -7.85
N PRO A 447 10.57 18.92 -8.16
CA PRO A 447 9.61 19.07 -9.25
C PRO A 447 10.26 18.95 -10.63
N SER A 448 11.58 19.20 -10.71
CA SER A 448 12.39 19.08 -11.92
C SER A 448 13.82 18.70 -11.59
N ILE A 449 14.50 18.08 -12.55
CA ILE A 449 15.94 17.73 -12.49
C ILE A 449 16.60 18.24 -13.78
N ASN A 450 17.62 19.05 -13.67
CA ASN A 450 18.32 19.69 -14.80
C ASN A 450 17.37 20.41 -15.77
N GLY A 451 16.35 21.11 -15.23
CA GLY A 451 15.35 21.82 -16.01
C GLY A 451 14.25 20.96 -16.63
N GLN A 452 14.38 19.64 -16.61
CA GLN A 452 13.35 18.71 -17.10
C GLN A 452 12.37 18.37 -15.98
N PRO A 453 11.04 18.44 -16.21
CA PRO A 453 10.05 18.15 -15.17
C PRO A 453 10.08 16.66 -14.79
N VAL A 454 9.75 16.35 -13.52
CA VAL A 454 9.48 14.99 -13.07
C VAL A 454 7.98 14.69 -13.26
N ALA A 455 7.64 13.48 -13.71
CA ALA A 455 6.25 13.09 -13.98
C ALA A 455 5.36 13.27 -12.74
N ASN A 456 5.74 12.65 -11.62
CA ASN A 456 5.01 12.67 -10.36
C ASN A 456 5.40 13.89 -9.49
N ARG A 457 5.46 15.10 -10.06
CA ARG A 457 5.74 16.34 -9.31
C ARG A 457 4.50 16.85 -8.59
N ARG A 458 4.69 17.44 -7.42
CA ARG A 458 3.60 18.02 -6.64
C ARG A 458 3.01 19.25 -7.34
N ARG A 459 1.66 19.33 -7.34
CA ARG A 459 0.89 20.51 -7.74
C ARG A 459 -0.45 20.55 -6.97
N PRO A 460 -1.03 21.75 -6.73
CA PRO A 460 -2.34 21.86 -6.09
C PRO A 460 -3.41 21.01 -6.77
N GLY A 461 -4.26 20.35 -5.99
CA GLY A 461 -5.36 19.53 -6.48
C GLY A 461 -4.95 18.22 -7.16
N ARG A 462 -3.66 17.85 -7.18
CA ARG A 462 -3.16 16.60 -7.78
C ARG A 462 -3.05 15.47 -6.78
N ARG A 463 -3.19 14.25 -7.28
CA ARG A 463 -3.01 13.00 -6.54
C ARG A 463 -1.58 12.50 -6.69
N PRO A 464 -0.88 12.16 -5.62
CA PRO A 464 0.42 11.49 -5.73
C PRO A 464 0.27 10.07 -6.29
N VAL A 465 1.31 9.58 -6.95
CA VAL A 465 1.42 8.17 -7.36
C VAL A 465 1.23 7.25 -6.17
N SER A 466 0.72 6.05 -6.42
CA SER A 466 0.56 4.99 -5.42
C SER A 466 1.02 3.65 -5.95
N SER A 467 1.43 2.75 -5.05
CA SER A 467 1.64 1.33 -5.34
C SER A 467 0.46 0.44 -4.96
N MET A 468 -0.59 0.97 -4.36
CA MET A 468 -1.81 0.22 -3.99
C MET A 468 -2.47 -0.40 -5.22
N ALA A 469 -2.68 -1.72 -5.21
CA ALA A 469 -3.13 -2.46 -6.37
C ALA A 469 -4.15 -3.56 -5.99
N PRO A 470 -5.34 -3.21 -5.48
CA PRO A 470 -6.40 -4.21 -5.37
C PRO A 470 -6.66 -4.82 -6.76
N LEU A 471 -6.88 -6.14 -6.81
CA LEU A 471 -6.96 -6.87 -8.07
C LEU A 471 -8.03 -7.96 -8.01
N ILE A 472 -8.79 -8.10 -9.10
CA ILE A 472 -9.74 -9.19 -9.31
C ILE A 472 -9.35 -9.93 -10.60
N VAL A 473 -9.29 -11.25 -10.53
CA VAL A 473 -9.02 -12.13 -11.67
C VAL A 473 -10.31 -12.79 -12.11
N PHE A 474 -10.52 -12.81 -13.43
CA PHE A 474 -11.65 -13.45 -14.07
C PHE A 474 -11.19 -14.63 -14.91
N GLU A 475 -11.94 -15.73 -14.83
CA GLU A 475 -11.85 -16.85 -15.75
C GLU A 475 -13.22 -17.05 -16.40
N ARG A 476 -13.25 -17.14 -17.73
CA ARG A 476 -14.49 -17.27 -18.53
C ARG A 476 -15.58 -16.24 -18.14
N GLY A 477 -15.13 -15.01 -17.81
CA GLY A 477 -16.03 -13.90 -17.48
C GLY A 477 -16.61 -13.93 -16.05
N GLN A 478 -16.19 -14.87 -15.21
CA GLN A 478 -16.56 -14.97 -13.79
C GLN A 478 -15.36 -14.61 -12.90
N PRO A 479 -15.56 -13.88 -11.81
CA PRO A 479 -14.49 -13.66 -10.85
C PRO A 479 -14.10 -14.99 -10.19
N MET A 480 -12.78 -15.25 -10.16
CA MET A 480 -12.24 -16.45 -9.56
C MET A 480 -11.25 -16.17 -8.42
N LEU A 481 -10.71 -14.94 -8.36
CA LEU A 481 -9.76 -14.55 -7.33
C LEU A 481 -9.87 -13.04 -7.08
N SER A 482 -9.77 -12.64 -5.82
CA SER A 482 -9.63 -11.25 -5.39
C SER A 482 -8.46 -11.15 -4.43
N VAL A 483 -7.55 -10.18 -4.64
CA VAL A 483 -6.32 -10.07 -3.87
C VAL A 483 -5.82 -8.63 -3.80
N GLY A 484 -5.16 -8.33 -2.70
CA GLY A 484 -4.35 -7.14 -2.54
C GLY A 484 -3.46 -7.30 -1.31
N SER A 485 -2.55 -6.36 -1.12
CA SER A 485 -1.59 -6.40 -0.02
C SER A 485 -1.20 -4.99 0.39
N PRO A 486 -0.92 -4.74 1.67
CA PRO A 486 0.00 -3.69 2.07
C PRO A 486 1.43 -4.04 1.68
N GLY A 487 2.36 -3.08 1.87
CA GLY A 487 3.78 -3.28 1.60
C GLY A 487 4.44 -2.11 0.87
N GLY A 488 3.76 -0.97 0.76
CA GLY A 488 4.27 0.22 0.08
C GLY A 488 4.78 -0.11 -1.32
N ARG A 489 5.98 0.31 -1.68
CA ARG A 489 6.58 0.02 -2.99
C ARG A 489 6.70 -1.47 -3.32
N SER A 490 6.69 -2.36 -2.33
CA SER A 490 6.78 -3.80 -2.54
C SER A 490 5.43 -4.44 -2.90
N ILE A 491 4.31 -3.71 -2.84
CA ILE A 491 2.98 -4.24 -3.17
C ILE A 491 2.95 -4.96 -4.52
N PRO A 492 3.46 -4.39 -5.63
CA PRO A 492 3.46 -5.09 -6.92
C PRO A 492 4.30 -6.37 -6.91
N HIS A 493 5.40 -6.40 -6.15
CA HIS A 493 6.26 -7.57 -6.03
C HIS A 493 5.56 -8.69 -5.25
N ILE A 494 4.89 -8.34 -4.14
CA ILE A 494 4.09 -9.25 -3.35
C ILE A 494 2.98 -9.86 -4.21
N LEU A 495 2.20 -9.01 -4.88
CA LEU A 495 1.05 -9.44 -5.66
C LEU A 495 1.45 -10.28 -6.89
N SER A 496 2.50 -9.90 -7.61
CA SER A 496 2.98 -10.71 -8.75
C SER A 496 3.43 -12.10 -8.31
N ARG A 497 4.06 -12.24 -7.13
CA ARG A 497 4.43 -13.54 -6.56
C ARG A 497 3.18 -14.34 -6.13
N VAL A 498 2.21 -13.71 -5.44
CA VAL A 498 0.96 -14.37 -5.02
C VAL A 498 0.17 -14.85 -6.23
N LEU A 499 0.03 -14.00 -7.26
CA LEU A 499 -0.68 -14.37 -8.50
C LEU A 499 0.04 -15.47 -9.27
N LEU A 500 1.37 -15.46 -9.31
CA LEU A 500 2.16 -16.56 -9.90
C LEU A 500 1.86 -17.88 -9.16
N ALA A 501 1.84 -17.85 -7.83
CA ALA A 501 1.53 -19.03 -7.01
C ALA A 501 0.10 -19.53 -7.25
N SER A 502 -0.88 -18.64 -7.25
CA SER A 502 -2.30 -19.02 -7.37
C SER A 502 -2.69 -19.43 -8.80
N LEU A 503 -2.24 -18.68 -9.83
CA LEU A 503 -2.72 -18.85 -11.20
C LEU A 503 -1.89 -19.85 -12.02
N VAL A 504 -0.59 -19.92 -11.75
CA VAL A 504 0.36 -20.71 -12.54
C VAL A 504 0.77 -21.98 -11.81
N TRP A 505 1.23 -21.84 -10.56
CA TRP A 505 1.59 -23.01 -9.75
C TRP A 505 0.39 -23.72 -9.15
N ARG A 506 -0.81 -23.06 -9.18
CA ARG A 506 -2.06 -23.58 -8.65
C ARG A 506 -2.01 -23.96 -7.19
N GLU A 507 -1.22 -23.22 -6.44
CA GLU A 507 -1.12 -23.40 -5.00
C GLU A 507 -2.43 -22.99 -4.31
N PRO A 508 -2.85 -23.68 -3.25
CA PRO A 508 -4.03 -23.27 -2.48
C PRO A 508 -3.80 -21.92 -1.79
N PRO A 509 -4.86 -21.17 -1.43
CA PRO A 509 -4.78 -19.79 -0.94
C PRO A 509 -3.79 -19.62 0.22
N GLU A 510 -3.80 -20.51 1.20
CA GLU A 510 -2.94 -20.45 2.38
C GLU A 510 -1.46 -20.61 1.99
N LYS A 511 -1.16 -21.46 1.04
CA LYS A 511 0.21 -21.63 0.56
C LYS A 511 0.63 -20.45 -0.30
N ALA A 512 -0.28 -19.94 -1.15
CA ALA A 512 -0.02 -18.77 -1.97
C ALA A 512 0.32 -17.52 -1.14
N VAL A 513 -0.34 -17.26 -0.01
CA VAL A 513 0.00 -16.12 0.86
C VAL A 513 1.24 -16.39 1.71
N GLY A 514 1.49 -17.63 2.12
CA GLY A 514 2.59 -17.99 3.03
C GLY A 514 3.96 -18.08 2.39
N LEU A 515 4.07 -18.28 1.07
CA LEU A 515 5.36 -18.39 0.36
C LEU A 515 6.22 -17.12 0.55
N PRO A 516 7.56 -17.25 0.51
CA PRO A 516 8.49 -16.14 0.66
C PRO A 516 8.32 -15.02 -0.35
N HIS A 517 8.79 -13.84 0.01
CA HIS A 517 8.88 -12.67 -0.86
C HIS A 517 10.32 -12.36 -1.25
N LEU A 518 10.50 -11.73 -2.41
CA LEU A 518 11.77 -11.20 -2.86
C LEU A 518 11.57 -9.91 -3.66
N SER A 519 12.63 -9.12 -3.76
CA SER A 519 12.62 -7.88 -4.53
C SER A 519 14.03 -7.53 -4.98
N ARG A 520 14.23 -7.22 -6.26
CA ARG A 520 15.50 -6.70 -6.74
C ARG A 520 15.56 -5.19 -6.54
N ARG A 521 16.60 -4.73 -5.83
CA ARG A 521 16.85 -3.30 -5.57
C ARG A 521 18.20 -2.88 -6.13
N SER A 522 18.50 -1.56 -6.09
CA SER A 522 19.76 -1.02 -6.57
C SER A 522 20.99 -1.58 -5.85
N ASN A 523 20.85 -1.94 -4.58
CA ASN A 523 21.92 -2.46 -3.73
C ASN A 523 21.97 -4.00 -3.65
N GLY A 524 21.12 -4.73 -4.38
CA GLY A 524 21.14 -6.19 -4.39
C GLY A 524 19.77 -6.86 -4.49
N LEU A 525 19.77 -8.19 -4.35
CA LEU A 525 18.55 -8.99 -4.24
C LEU A 525 18.15 -9.08 -2.77
N VAL A 526 17.01 -8.49 -2.45
CA VAL A 526 16.39 -8.62 -1.12
C VAL A 526 15.55 -9.89 -1.11
N VAL A 527 15.77 -10.76 -0.13
CA VAL A 527 15.01 -11.96 0.13
C VAL A 527 14.45 -11.94 1.54
N GLU A 528 13.28 -12.50 1.71
CA GLU A 528 12.63 -12.55 3.00
C GLU A 528 13.39 -13.47 3.96
N GLU A 529 13.72 -12.93 5.14
CA GLU A 529 14.22 -13.65 6.29
C GLU A 529 13.03 -14.14 7.13
N GLU A 530 13.03 -15.40 7.55
CA GLU A 530 11.98 -16.01 8.37
C GLU A 530 10.56 -15.90 7.75
N PRO A 531 10.35 -16.35 6.50
CA PRO A 531 9.00 -16.36 5.92
C PRO A 531 8.09 -17.39 6.62
N PRO A 532 6.74 -17.22 6.55
CA PRO A 532 5.80 -18.19 7.15
C PRO A 532 5.95 -19.61 6.65
N LEU A 533 6.21 -19.77 5.36
CA LEU A 533 6.58 -21.06 4.76
C LEU A 533 8.05 -21.02 4.33
N PRO A 534 8.79 -22.13 4.46
CA PRO A 534 10.19 -22.16 4.11
C PRO A 534 10.41 -21.84 2.62
N TRP A 535 11.60 -21.32 2.30
CA TRP A 535 12.01 -21.16 0.91
C TRP A 535 12.00 -22.52 0.21
N PRO A 536 11.29 -22.65 -0.93
CA PRO A 536 11.25 -23.93 -1.67
C PRO A 536 12.53 -24.22 -2.46
N VAL A 537 13.49 -23.27 -2.43
CA VAL A 537 14.80 -23.34 -3.09
C VAL A 537 15.90 -22.90 -2.13
N ALA A 538 17.12 -23.32 -2.37
CA ALA A 538 18.26 -22.80 -1.62
C ALA A 538 18.52 -21.33 -1.98
N ILE A 539 18.54 -20.45 -0.97
CA ILE A 539 18.59 -18.98 -1.16
C ILE A 539 19.85 -18.55 -1.93
N ASN A 540 20.98 -19.24 -1.74
CA ASN A 540 22.22 -18.98 -2.47
C ASN A 540 22.11 -19.24 -3.98
N GLN A 541 21.13 -19.99 -4.43
CA GLN A 541 20.82 -20.22 -5.85
C GLN A 541 20.02 -19.08 -6.49
N LEU A 542 19.56 -18.09 -5.70
CA LEU A 542 18.76 -16.97 -6.18
C LEU A 542 19.60 -15.83 -6.80
N THR A 543 20.90 -15.82 -6.51
CA THR A 543 21.83 -14.84 -7.09
C THR A 543 22.69 -15.49 -8.18
N SER A 544 23.15 -14.69 -9.13
CA SER A 544 24.17 -15.05 -10.12
C SER A 544 25.30 -14.04 -10.07
N GLY A 545 26.54 -14.51 -9.98
CA GLY A 545 27.73 -13.67 -9.86
C GLY A 545 27.81 -12.92 -8.53
N ASP A 546 28.45 -11.75 -8.52
CA ASP A 546 28.75 -10.95 -7.32
C ASP A 546 27.59 -10.10 -6.81
N GLN A 547 26.35 -10.40 -7.22
CA GLN A 547 25.19 -9.62 -6.77
C GLN A 547 24.97 -9.85 -5.27
N PRO A 548 24.93 -8.77 -4.44
CA PRO A 548 24.68 -8.90 -3.01
C PRO A 548 23.32 -9.50 -2.72
N LEU A 549 23.28 -10.46 -1.80
CA LEU A 549 22.07 -11.04 -1.24
C LEU A 549 21.79 -10.40 0.11
N LEU A 550 20.67 -9.70 0.21
CA LEU A 550 20.24 -8.99 1.41
C LEU A 550 19.08 -9.72 2.05
N ARG A 551 19.24 -10.20 3.28
CA ARG A 551 18.17 -10.82 4.06
C ARG A 551 17.41 -9.76 4.84
N GLN A 552 16.10 -9.76 4.72
CA GLN A 552 15.23 -8.78 5.38
C GLN A 552 13.92 -9.44 5.82
N ARG A 553 13.39 -9.02 6.97
CA ARG A 553 12.00 -9.31 7.33
C ARG A 553 11.09 -8.44 6.44
N LEU A 554 10.62 -9.02 5.37
CA LEU A 554 9.68 -8.36 4.48
C LEU A 554 8.27 -8.51 5.05
N GLY A 555 7.58 -7.38 5.24
CA GLY A 555 6.19 -7.35 5.64
C GLY A 555 5.28 -7.40 4.43
N SER A 556 4.27 -8.24 4.51
CA SER A 556 3.06 -8.14 3.71
C SER A 556 1.85 -8.29 4.64
N GLY A 557 0.68 -8.27 4.12
CA GLY A 557 -0.57 -8.50 4.86
C GLY A 557 -1.61 -8.83 3.82
N THR A 558 -1.22 -9.72 2.90
CA THR A 558 -2.05 -10.13 1.77
C THR A 558 -3.38 -10.67 2.26
N ALA A 559 -4.48 -10.14 1.74
CA ALA A 559 -5.79 -10.77 1.85
C ALA A 559 -6.15 -11.35 0.48
N LEU A 560 -6.43 -12.64 0.46
CA LEU A 560 -6.70 -13.42 -0.75
C LEU A 560 -8.04 -14.13 -0.63
N LEU A 561 -8.88 -13.99 -1.65
CA LEU A 561 -10.06 -14.82 -1.92
C LEU A 561 -9.83 -15.60 -3.21
N GLN A 562 -10.07 -16.89 -3.20
CA GLN A 562 -10.02 -17.74 -4.40
C GLN A 562 -11.23 -18.66 -4.45
N ARG A 563 -11.86 -18.73 -5.59
CA ARG A 563 -13.01 -19.62 -5.82
C ARG A 563 -12.53 -21.00 -6.26
N ILE A 564 -12.83 -22.02 -5.46
CA ILE A 564 -12.44 -23.41 -5.71
C ILE A 564 -13.71 -24.26 -5.57
N ASN A 565 -14.01 -25.07 -6.58
CA ASN A 565 -15.21 -25.93 -6.59
C ASN A 565 -16.53 -25.18 -6.26
N GLY A 566 -16.66 -23.95 -6.75
CA GLY A 566 -17.86 -23.14 -6.57
C GLY A 566 -17.96 -22.37 -5.26
N ARG A 567 -17.06 -22.60 -4.29
CA ARG A 567 -17.02 -21.90 -2.98
C ARG A 567 -15.82 -20.96 -2.92
N TRP A 568 -15.97 -19.90 -2.13
CA TRP A 568 -14.87 -18.96 -1.89
C TRP A 568 -14.03 -19.44 -0.70
N HIS A 569 -12.73 -19.46 -0.91
CA HIS A 569 -11.70 -19.75 0.11
C HIS A 569 -10.92 -18.47 0.37
N GLY A 570 -10.96 -18.01 1.63
CA GLY A 570 -10.21 -16.87 2.10
C GLY A 570 -8.93 -17.28 2.80
N ALA A 571 -7.85 -16.52 2.60
CA ALA A 571 -6.60 -16.67 3.34
C ALA A 571 -6.03 -15.30 3.71
N ALA A 572 -5.67 -15.13 4.98
CA ALA A 572 -5.01 -13.95 5.51
C ALA A 572 -3.52 -14.23 5.77
N ASP A 573 -2.67 -13.34 5.31
CA ASP A 573 -1.22 -13.41 5.49
C ASP A 573 -0.83 -13.35 6.98
N PRO A 574 -0.10 -14.33 7.52
CA PRO A 574 0.25 -14.38 8.93
C PRO A 574 1.36 -13.42 9.34
N ARG A 575 1.96 -12.67 8.40
CA ARG A 575 2.95 -11.63 8.71
C ARG A 575 2.34 -10.44 9.44
N ARG A 576 0.99 -10.34 9.40
CA ARG A 576 0.19 -9.40 10.20
C ARG A 576 -0.89 -10.14 11.00
N GLU A 577 -1.76 -9.40 11.67
CA GLU A 577 -2.84 -9.95 12.50
C GLU A 577 -4.10 -10.30 11.69
N GLY A 578 -3.95 -10.52 10.39
CA GLY A 578 -5.05 -10.77 9.46
C GLY A 578 -5.90 -11.98 9.81
N THR A 579 -7.20 -11.91 9.51
CA THR A 579 -8.16 -12.98 9.81
C THR A 579 -9.16 -13.14 8.67
N ALA A 580 -9.40 -14.39 8.31
CA ALA A 580 -10.45 -14.80 7.39
C ALA A 580 -11.65 -15.33 8.16
N LEU A 581 -12.87 -14.92 7.79
CA LEU A 581 -14.15 -15.41 8.31
C LEU A 581 -15.08 -15.73 7.14
N ALA A 582 -16.00 -16.68 7.33
CA ALA A 582 -16.94 -17.05 6.30
C ALA A 582 -18.33 -17.39 6.88
N THR A 583 -19.35 -17.30 6.01
CA THR A 583 -20.69 -17.81 6.24
C THR A 583 -21.23 -18.48 4.98
N ASP A 584 -22.24 -19.36 5.12
CA ASP A 584 -22.89 -20.09 4.03
C ASP A 584 -24.11 -19.38 3.48
#